data_d148ddcb126f4ac5080c321a49e0bbe7
#
_entry.id   d148ddcb126f4ac5080c321a49e0bbe7
#
_cell.length_a   1.000
_cell.length_b   1.000
_cell.length_c   1.000
_cell.angle_alpha   90.00
_cell.angle_beta   90.00
_cell.angle_gamma   90.00
#
_symmetry.space_group_name_H-M   'P 1'
#
loop_
_entity.id
_entity.type
_entity.pdbx_description
1 polymer ?
#
loop_
_entity_poly.entity_id
_entity_poly.type
_entity_poly.pdbx_seq_one_letter_code
_entity_poly.pdbx_strand_id
1 'polypeptide(L)'
;MRGDDPLIGELLDDMRLTLDELCRLTDVSPDWVRLRMQEGLLPPSSVRERWLEESRADPGFGPREIRRVREMHRLERDFDAVPELAALVADMIEEIESLRARLRRAGLG
;
A
#
# COMPACT_ATOMS: atom_id res chain seq x y z
N MET A 1 -20.74 0.24 -5.37
CA MET A 1 -20.33 0.49 -5.18
C MET A 1 -19.51 0.56 -5.15
N ARG A 2 -18.92 0.54 -4.74
CA ARG A 2 -18.11 0.81 -5.10
C ARG A 2 -16.96 1.02 -4.35
N GLY A 3 -15.74 0.59 -4.76
CA GLY A 3 -14.54 0.68 -4.00
C GLY A 3 -14.16 2.09 -3.61
N ASP A 4 -14.82 3.00 -4.23
CA ASP A 4 -14.56 4.41 -3.91
C ASP A 4 -15.60 4.99 -2.98
N ASP A 5 -16.38 4.15 -2.36
CA ASP A 5 -17.34 4.59 -1.36
C ASP A 5 -16.58 5.25 -0.21
N PRO A 6 -16.91 6.50 0.14
CA PRO A 6 -16.18 7.19 1.21
C PRO A 6 -16.22 6.45 2.54
N LEU A 7 -17.33 5.79 2.82
CA LEU A 7 -17.44 5.04 4.07
C LEU A 7 -16.41 3.93 4.12
N ILE A 8 -16.25 3.23 3.01
CA ILE A 8 -15.26 2.15 2.97
C ILE A 8 -13.86 2.72 3.14
N GLY A 9 -13.58 3.86 2.53
CA GLY A 9 -12.29 4.49 2.70
C GLY A 9 -12.00 4.85 4.15
N GLU A 10 -13.00 5.36 4.83
CA GLU A 10 -12.83 5.71 6.23
C GLU A 10 -12.58 4.48 7.09
N LEU A 11 -13.30 3.41 6.81
CA LEU A 11 -13.10 2.19 7.56
C LEU A 11 -11.69 1.65 7.35
N LEU A 12 -11.22 1.69 6.11
CA LEU A 12 -9.88 1.21 5.81
C LEU A 12 -8.79 2.05 6.47
N ASP A 13 -9.04 3.34 6.62
CA ASP A 13 -8.05 4.21 7.26
C ASP A 13 -7.75 3.77 8.69
N ASP A 14 -8.75 3.24 9.37
CA ASP A 14 -8.59 2.83 10.76
C ASP A 14 -8.20 1.37 10.90
N MET A 15 -8.23 0.62 9.81
CA MET A 15 -7.96 -0.81 9.88
C MET A 15 -6.54 -1.12 9.52
N ARG A 16 -6.05 -2.19 10.12
CA ARG A 16 -4.75 -2.75 9.78
C ARG A 16 -4.95 -4.21 9.48
N LEU A 17 -4.54 -4.62 8.31
CA LEU A 17 -4.66 -6.00 7.90
C LEU A 17 -3.42 -6.78 8.27
N THR A 18 -3.61 -8.04 8.63
CA THR A 18 -2.49 -8.94 8.79
C THR A 18 -1.92 -9.28 7.42
N LEU A 19 -0.76 -9.91 7.41
CA LEU A 19 -0.16 -10.36 6.17
C LEU A 19 -1.10 -11.29 5.41
N ASP A 20 -1.71 -12.23 6.11
CA ASP A 20 -2.63 -13.17 5.45
C ASP A 20 -3.82 -12.44 4.85
N GLU A 21 -4.37 -11.48 5.58
CA GLU A 21 -5.52 -10.73 5.09
C GLU A 21 -5.13 -9.88 3.88
N LEU A 22 -3.96 -9.26 3.94
CA LEU A 22 -3.46 -8.48 2.82
C LEU A 22 -3.33 -9.35 1.57
N CYS A 23 -2.73 -10.52 1.74
CA CYS A 23 -2.50 -11.41 0.60
C CYS A 23 -3.80 -11.90 0.01
N ARG A 24 -4.78 -12.20 0.86
CA ARG A 24 -6.08 -12.63 0.35
C ARG A 24 -6.79 -11.51 -0.40
N LEU A 25 -6.68 -10.29 0.13
CA LEU A 25 -7.34 -9.16 -0.50
C LEU A 25 -6.71 -8.80 -1.85
N THR A 26 -5.40 -8.89 -1.94
CA THR A 26 -4.69 -8.45 -3.13
C THR A 26 -4.33 -9.59 -4.08
N ASP A 27 -4.57 -10.81 -3.67
CA ASP A 27 -4.24 -11.99 -4.46
C ASP A 27 -2.73 -12.06 -4.77
N VAL A 28 -1.94 -11.77 -3.76
CA VAL A 28 -0.49 -11.77 -3.86
C VAL A 28 0.04 -12.76 -2.83
N SER A 29 1.12 -13.45 -3.18
CA SER A 29 1.67 -14.46 -2.28
C SER A 29 2.36 -13.81 -1.09
N PRO A 30 2.32 -14.46 0.07
CA PRO A 30 3.04 -13.94 1.24
C PRO A 30 4.54 -13.84 1.00
N ASP A 31 5.11 -14.75 0.23
CA ASP A 31 6.54 -14.71 -0.06
C ASP A 31 6.91 -13.45 -0.82
N TRP A 32 6.07 -13.05 -1.78
CA TRP A 32 6.32 -11.82 -2.52
C TRP A 32 6.33 -10.63 -1.58
N VAL A 33 5.35 -10.55 -0.68
CA VAL A 33 5.26 -9.43 0.25
C VAL A 33 6.49 -9.39 1.16
N ARG A 34 6.86 -10.54 1.72
CA ARG A 34 8.02 -10.60 2.61
C ARG A 34 9.28 -10.17 1.90
N LEU A 35 9.45 -10.62 0.66
CA LEU A 35 10.65 -10.28 -0.10
C LEU A 35 10.73 -8.79 -0.34
N ARG A 36 9.60 -8.18 -0.73
CA ARG A 36 9.59 -6.73 -0.96
C ARG A 36 9.86 -5.96 0.31
N MET A 37 9.38 -6.47 1.44
CA MET A 37 9.69 -5.85 2.72
C MET A 37 11.18 -5.94 3.05
N GLN A 38 11.79 -7.09 2.79
CA GLN A 38 13.22 -7.25 3.02
C GLN A 38 14.04 -6.31 2.15
N GLU A 39 13.57 -6.06 0.95
CA GLU A 39 14.24 -5.16 0.02
C GLU A 39 14.03 -3.69 0.37
N GLY A 40 13.17 -3.41 1.35
CA GLY A 40 12.89 -2.03 1.72
C GLY A 40 11.95 -1.32 0.79
N LEU A 41 11.28 -2.06 -0.09
CA LEU A 41 10.41 -1.46 -1.10
C LEU A 41 8.96 -1.41 -0.69
N LEU A 42 8.62 -2.09 0.37
CA LEU A 42 7.25 -2.15 0.84
C LEU A 42 7.26 -2.01 2.36
N PRO A 43 7.46 -0.80 2.85
CA PRO A 43 7.44 -0.60 4.29
C PRO A 43 6.02 -0.74 4.81
N PRO A 44 5.86 -1.24 6.01
CA PRO A 44 4.56 -1.16 6.67
C PRO A 44 4.16 0.30 6.84
N SER A 45 3.00 0.52 7.40
CA SER A 45 2.47 1.85 7.54
C SER A 45 3.43 2.74 8.34
N SER A 46 3.05 4.01 8.45
CA SER A 46 3.88 4.98 9.13
C SER A 46 4.08 4.66 10.60
N VAL A 47 3.37 3.67 11.12
CA VAL A 47 3.56 3.26 12.50
C VAL A 47 4.56 2.13 12.62
N ARG A 48 5.33 1.88 11.58
CA ARG A 48 6.25 0.77 11.58
C ARG A 48 7.21 0.79 12.76
N GLU A 49 7.73 1.94 13.08
CA GLU A 49 8.68 2.02 14.17
C GLU A 49 8.06 1.62 15.49
N ARG A 50 6.85 2.13 15.74
CA ARG A 50 6.15 1.77 16.96
C ARG A 50 5.83 0.29 16.98
N TRP A 51 5.45 -0.25 15.83
CA TRP A 51 5.17 -1.67 15.73
C TRP A 51 6.36 -2.52 16.10
N LEU A 52 7.53 -2.12 15.62
CA LEU A 52 8.75 -2.88 15.92
C LEU A 52 9.04 -2.90 17.42
N GLU A 53 8.68 -1.86 18.12
CA GLU A 53 8.94 -1.77 19.54
C GLU A 53 7.90 -2.51 20.37
N GLU A 54 6.66 -2.44 19.97
CA GLU A 54 5.57 -2.92 20.80
C GLU A 54 5.11 -4.31 20.46
N SER A 55 5.30 -4.74 19.26
CA SER A 55 4.73 -5.99 18.81
C SER A 55 5.69 -6.71 17.88
N ARG A 56 5.73 -7.99 18.04
CA ARG A 56 6.45 -8.86 17.12
C ARG A 56 5.53 -9.50 16.12
N ALA A 57 4.25 -9.22 16.23
CA ALA A 57 3.26 -9.81 15.36
C ALA A 57 3.30 -9.12 14.01
N ASP A 58 2.24 -9.31 13.23
CA ASP A 58 2.15 -8.70 11.94
C ASP A 58 2.25 -7.18 12.04
N PRO A 59 2.92 -6.56 11.07
CA PRO A 59 3.10 -5.10 11.11
C PRO A 59 1.84 -4.31 10.93
N GLY A 60 0.81 -4.91 10.38
CA GLY A 60 -0.39 -4.15 10.11
C GLY A 60 -0.24 -3.33 8.85
N PHE A 61 -1.02 -3.69 7.84
CA PHE A 61 -0.98 -3.03 6.54
C PHE A 61 -2.22 -2.17 6.39
N GLY A 62 -2.01 -0.88 6.18
CA GLY A 62 -3.09 0.06 6.00
C GLY A 62 -3.42 0.27 4.54
N PRO A 63 -4.31 1.25 4.27
CA PRO A 63 -4.76 1.48 2.88
C PRO A 63 -3.63 1.83 1.93
N ARG A 64 -2.65 2.58 2.40
CA ARG A 64 -1.53 2.96 1.54
C ARG A 64 -0.73 1.74 1.13
N GLU A 65 -0.46 0.86 2.07
CA GLU A 65 0.29 -0.34 1.76
C GLU A 65 -0.48 -1.27 0.85
N ILE A 66 -1.78 -1.34 1.03
CA ILE A 66 -2.61 -2.16 0.15
C ILE A 66 -2.53 -1.66 -1.28
N ARG A 67 -2.66 -0.35 -1.47
CA ARG A 67 -2.57 0.23 -2.81
C ARG A 67 -1.19 0.02 -3.39
N ARG A 68 -0.16 0.17 -2.57
CA ARG A 68 1.21 -0.01 -3.04
C ARG A 68 1.47 -1.44 -3.49
N VAL A 69 0.98 -2.42 -2.73
CA VAL A 69 1.12 -3.81 -3.12
C VAL A 69 0.44 -4.06 -4.46
N ARG A 70 -0.76 -3.55 -4.62
CA ARG A 70 -1.47 -3.75 -5.88
C ARG A 70 -0.73 -3.13 -7.05
N GLU A 71 -0.24 -1.91 -6.89
CA GLU A 71 0.45 -1.25 -7.98
C GLU A 71 1.76 -1.93 -8.32
N MET A 72 2.55 -2.25 -7.32
CA MET A 72 3.82 -2.89 -7.58
C MET A 72 3.65 -4.25 -8.23
N HIS A 73 2.73 -5.04 -7.69
CA HIS A 73 2.51 -6.37 -8.23
C HIS A 73 1.99 -6.30 -9.66
N ARG A 74 1.10 -5.36 -9.93
CA ARG A 74 0.56 -5.18 -11.28
C ARG A 74 1.67 -4.79 -12.25
N LEU A 75 2.53 -3.88 -11.86
CA LEU A 75 3.61 -3.42 -12.73
C LEU A 75 4.60 -4.55 -13.01
N GLU A 76 4.91 -5.35 -12.01
CA GLU A 76 5.80 -6.49 -12.22
C GLU A 76 5.17 -7.53 -13.13
N ARG A 77 3.88 -7.79 -12.92
CA ARG A 77 3.20 -8.83 -13.68
C ARG A 77 2.91 -8.40 -15.12
N ASP A 78 2.39 -7.19 -15.29
CA ASP A 78 1.89 -6.75 -16.60
C ASP A 78 2.96 -6.12 -17.46
N PHE A 79 3.96 -5.52 -16.84
CA PHE A 79 5.01 -4.81 -17.58
C PHE A 79 6.40 -5.37 -17.33
N ASP A 80 6.47 -6.46 -16.59
CA ASP A 80 7.75 -7.10 -16.30
C ASP A 80 8.75 -6.13 -15.68
N ALA A 81 8.23 -5.21 -14.86
CA ALA A 81 9.08 -4.23 -14.21
C ALA A 81 9.91 -4.91 -13.11
N VAL A 82 11.17 -4.48 -12.99
CA VAL A 82 11.94 -4.93 -11.83
C VAL A 82 11.38 -4.28 -10.59
N PRO A 83 11.56 -4.92 -9.41
CA PRO A 83 10.92 -4.42 -8.20
C PRO A 83 11.25 -2.98 -7.87
N GLU A 84 12.49 -2.57 -8.05
CA GLU A 84 12.86 -1.19 -7.73
C GLU A 84 12.14 -0.20 -8.62
N LEU A 85 11.96 -0.53 -9.88
CA LEU A 85 11.22 0.34 -10.78
C LEU A 85 9.75 0.37 -10.41
N ALA A 86 9.18 -0.79 -10.09
CA ALA A 86 7.78 -0.85 -9.68
C ALA A 86 7.55 0.01 -8.45
N ALA A 87 8.49 -0.02 -7.49
CA ALA A 87 8.37 0.79 -6.30
C ALA A 87 8.45 2.27 -6.62
N LEU A 88 9.35 2.65 -7.53
CA LEU A 88 9.46 4.05 -7.91
C LEU A 88 8.18 4.55 -8.55
N VAL A 89 7.60 3.75 -9.44
CA VAL A 89 6.35 4.15 -10.08
C VAL A 89 5.23 4.25 -9.05
N ALA A 90 5.20 3.33 -8.11
CA ALA A 90 4.20 3.40 -7.05
C ALA A 90 4.34 4.69 -6.24
N ASP A 91 5.59 5.08 -5.95
CA ASP A 91 5.83 6.35 -5.26
C ASP A 91 5.30 7.52 -6.05
N MET A 92 5.51 7.51 -7.36
CA MET A 92 5.06 8.59 -8.22
C MET A 92 3.54 8.64 -8.29
N ILE A 93 2.90 7.49 -8.37
CA ILE A 93 1.44 7.45 -8.38
C ILE A 93 0.89 8.02 -7.08
N GLU A 94 1.49 7.65 -5.97
CA GLU A 94 1.06 8.13 -4.67
C GLU A 94 1.20 9.66 -4.60
N GLU A 95 2.30 10.18 -5.12
CA GLU A 95 2.51 11.62 -5.11
C GLU A 95 1.51 12.33 -5.99
N ILE A 96 1.21 11.77 -7.15
CA ILE A 96 0.22 12.37 -8.04
C ILE A 96 -1.14 12.42 -7.37
N GLU A 97 -1.53 11.33 -6.72
CA GLU A 97 -2.82 11.29 -6.05
C GLU A 97 -2.88 12.28 -4.89
N SER A 98 -1.78 12.41 -4.19
CA SER A 98 -1.71 13.36 -3.09
C SER A 98 -1.86 14.78 -3.59
N LEU A 99 -1.17 15.12 -4.68
CA LEU A 99 -1.26 16.45 -5.25
C LEU A 99 -2.65 16.73 -5.78
N ARG A 100 -3.27 15.76 -6.42
CA ARG A 100 -4.64 15.93 -6.90
C ARG A 100 -5.62 16.19 -5.77
N ALA A 101 -5.44 15.46 -4.66
CA ALA A 101 -6.31 15.68 -3.50
C ALA A 101 -6.14 17.10 -2.95
N ARG A 102 -4.91 17.57 -2.93
CA ARG A 102 -4.65 18.93 -2.44
C ARG A 102 -5.28 19.96 -3.36
N LEU A 103 -5.20 19.76 -4.66
CA LEU A 103 -5.84 20.67 -5.60
C LEU A 103 -7.35 20.70 -5.43
N ARG A 104 -7.95 19.53 -5.24
CA ARG A 104 -9.39 19.49 -5.03
C ARG A 104 -9.79 20.22 -3.75
N ARG A 105 -9.02 20.05 -2.67
CA ARG A 105 -9.32 20.75 -1.43
C ARG A 105 -9.18 22.26 -1.58
N ALA A 106 -8.29 22.67 -2.45
CA ALA A 106 -8.11 24.11 -2.73
C ALA A 106 -9.10 24.63 -3.75
N GLY A 107 -9.96 23.78 -4.29
CA GLY A 107 -10.94 24.20 -5.27
C GLY A 107 -10.36 24.38 -6.66
N LEU A 108 -9.22 23.78 -6.93
CA LEU A 108 -8.55 23.99 -8.21
C LEU A 108 -8.61 22.78 -9.13
N GLY A 109 -9.13 21.65 -8.63
CA GLY A 109 -9.11 20.45 -9.45
C GLY A 109 -10.45 19.87 -9.79
#